data_2c4fd2fa0111175598457117a2f8e075
#
_entry.id   2c4fd2fa0111175598457117a2f8e075
#
_cell.length_a   1.000
_cell.length_b   1.000
_cell.length_c   1.000
_cell.angle_alpha   90.00
_cell.angle_beta   90.00
_cell.angle_gamma   90.00
#
_symmetry.space_group_name_H-M   'P 1'
#
loop_
_entity.id
_entity.type
_entity.pdbx_description
1 polymer ?
#
loop_
_entity_poly.entity_id
_entity_poly.type
_entity_poly.pdbx_seq_one_letter_code
_entity_poly.pdbx_strand_id
1 'polypeptide(L)'
;MIDSKNGSAAKVPPDAVRVWRGFRLGSLGPQDFLTALGRTFIPVTAQLQSLHGLTAYLPTVMPLDKPSGVPDEVALVFYRTRQAYDDTELTVPGRACSSLHSTVFGVPPSEGSFPSALGESLKFDTPYYLFADQADWMTGFTQVFAGARPAKMTALDFASGLFNFAKDLQQDRPKGLEGAVLHLTEDWVLYWEHWTNQRASLGGRIAALPKLAAQILSQCHRAMPLSMKLTARDAGVTVKGGESLNIRFTRGGGKKPAAARRGRRTSSPAAARKRR
;
A
#
# COMPACT_ATOMS: atom_id res chain seq x y z
N MET A 1 -6.78 8.35 -34.32
CA MET A 1 -7.22 9.21 -33.20
C MET A 1 -7.87 8.30 -32.17
N ILE A 2 -7.17 7.99 -31.09
CA ILE A 2 -7.72 7.18 -30.01
C ILE A 2 -8.27 8.17 -29.00
N ASP A 3 -9.58 8.17 -28.87
CA ASP A 3 -10.33 9.03 -27.97
C ASP A 3 -9.93 8.77 -26.51
N SER A 4 -9.16 9.70 -25.95
CA SER A 4 -8.69 9.67 -24.55
C SER A 4 -9.70 10.33 -23.60
N LYS A 5 -10.99 10.17 -23.83
CA LYS A 5 -12.04 10.71 -22.96
C LYS A 5 -12.71 9.59 -22.19
N ASN A 6 -12.64 9.74 -20.86
CA ASN A 6 -13.26 8.93 -19.81
C ASN A 6 -12.54 7.66 -19.38
N GLY A 7 -11.36 7.82 -18.80
CA GLY A 7 -10.89 6.88 -17.80
C GLY A 7 -11.71 7.04 -16.51
N SER A 8 -12.96 6.58 -16.51
CA SER A 8 -13.64 6.26 -15.26
C SER A 8 -12.73 5.30 -14.53
N ALA A 9 -12.20 5.71 -13.38
CA ALA A 9 -11.42 4.84 -12.54
C ALA A 9 -12.25 3.59 -12.28
N ALA A 10 -11.77 2.44 -12.72
CA ALA A 10 -12.54 1.21 -12.64
C ALA A 10 -12.72 0.86 -11.16
N LYS A 11 -13.95 0.89 -10.70
CA LYS A 11 -14.31 0.41 -9.37
C LYS A 11 -13.88 -1.05 -9.25
N VAL A 12 -13.26 -1.39 -8.15
CA VAL A 12 -12.75 -2.73 -7.88
C VAL A 12 -13.76 -3.49 -7.04
N PRO A 13 -14.20 -4.69 -7.47
CA PRO A 13 -15.04 -5.55 -6.65
C PRO A 13 -14.30 -5.96 -5.37
N PRO A 14 -14.99 -6.12 -4.23
CA PRO A 14 -14.34 -6.48 -2.96
C PRO A 14 -13.54 -7.78 -3.02
N ASP A 15 -14.01 -8.77 -3.77
CA ASP A 15 -13.35 -10.06 -3.99
C ASP A 15 -12.14 -10.02 -4.93
N ALA A 16 -11.89 -8.88 -5.57
CA ALA A 16 -10.70 -8.64 -6.41
C ALA A 16 -9.61 -7.84 -5.70
N VAL A 17 -9.79 -7.52 -4.42
CA VAL A 17 -8.81 -6.87 -3.56
C VAL A 17 -8.04 -7.95 -2.80
N ARG A 18 -6.79 -8.19 -3.17
CA ARG A 18 -5.96 -9.20 -2.52
C ARG A 18 -5.21 -8.58 -1.33
N VAL A 19 -5.26 -9.24 -0.17
CA VAL A 19 -4.42 -8.90 0.99
C VAL A 19 -3.10 -9.65 0.89
N TRP A 20 -2.01 -8.90 0.87
CA TRP A 20 -0.65 -9.44 0.88
C TRP A 20 0.01 -9.22 2.25
N ARG A 21 0.78 -10.22 2.68
CA ARG A 21 1.56 -10.20 3.93
C ARG A 21 2.95 -10.76 3.64
N GLY A 22 3.96 -9.92 3.65
CA GLY A 22 5.34 -10.27 3.33
C GLY A 22 6.22 -10.31 4.58
N PHE A 23 6.89 -11.43 4.82
CA PHE A 23 7.95 -11.55 5.81
C PHE A 23 9.30 -11.46 5.09
N ARG A 24 10.15 -10.61 5.56
CA ARG A 24 11.48 -10.40 5.02
C ARG A 24 12.27 -11.71 4.96
N LEU A 25 13.00 -11.95 3.86
CA LEU A 25 13.93 -13.06 3.75
C LEU A 25 15.02 -12.93 4.84
N GLY A 26 15.25 -14.00 5.61
CA GLY A 26 16.12 -13.98 6.79
C GLY A 26 17.58 -13.57 6.49
N SER A 27 18.05 -13.76 5.26
CA SER A 27 19.38 -13.35 4.82
C SER A 27 19.49 -11.84 4.49
N LEU A 28 18.38 -11.13 4.38
CA LEU A 28 18.37 -9.68 4.09
C LEU A 28 18.40 -8.89 5.40
N GLY A 29 19.33 -7.94 5.51
CA GLY A 29 19.26 -6.91 6.52
C GLY A 29 18.04 -5.99 6.31
N PRO A 30 17.57 -5.25 7.33
CA PRO A 30 16.42 -4.36 7.18
C PRO A 30 16.57 -3.35 6.05
N GLN A 31 17.73 -2.74 5.91
CA GLN A 31 18.00 -1.72 4.88
C GLN A 31 18.08 -2.35 3.48
N ASP A 32 18.65 -3.55 3.36
CA ASP A 32 18.73 -4.26 2.08
C ASP A 32 17.34 -4.71 1.63
N PHE A 33 16.51 -5.16 2.57
CA PHE A 33 15.10 -5.48 2.32
C PHE A 33 14.35 -4.27 1.74
N LEU A 34 14.47 -3.09 2.38
CA LEU A 34 13.83 -1.88 1.90
C LEU A 34 14.32 -1.47 0.52
N THR A 35 15.63 -1.61 0.29
CA THR A 35 16.24 -1.31 -0.99
C THR A 35 15.74 -2.26 -2.09
N ALA A 36 15.72 -3.57 -1.80
CA ALA A 36 15.22 -4.58 -2.72
C ALA A 36 13.73 -4.39 -3.01
N LEU A 37 12.92 -4.12 -1.97
CA LEU A 37 11.48 -3.90 -2.09
C LEU A 37 11.19 -2.67 -2.95
N GLY A 38 11.76 -1.51 -2.62
CA GLY A 38 11.43 -0.23 -3.25
C GLY A 38 12.06 -0.03 -4.62
N ARG A 39 13.27 -0.55 -4.86
CA ARG A 39 13.99 -0.33 -6.12
C ARG A 39 13.79 -1.42 -7.15
N THR A 40 13.45 -2.61 -6.73
CA THR A 40 13.39 -3.78 -7.62
C THR A 40 12.01 -4.45 -7.58
N PHE A 41 11.61 -4.98 -6.42
CA PHE A 41 10.43 -5.83 -6.33
C PHE A 41 9.16 -5.13 -6.76
N ILE A 42 8.83 -3.99 -6.14
CA ILE A 42 7.58 -3.27 -6.41
C ILE A 42 7.51 -2.74 -7.85
N PRO A 43 8.54 -2.07 -8.40
CA PRO A 43 8.50 -1.61 -9.79
C PRO A 43 8.37 -2.75 -10.81
N VAL A 44 9.10 -3.84 -10.61
CA VAL A 44 9.04 -4.98 -11.53
C VAL A 44 7.69 -5.67 -11.44
N THR A 45 7.17 -5.90 -10.23
CA THR A 45 5.83 -6.45 -10.02
C THR A 45 4.77 -5.58 -10.68
N ALA A 46 4.83 -4.27 -10.51
CA ALA A 46 3.93 -3.34 -11.14
C ALA A 46 3.95 -3.43 -12.67
N GLN A 47 5.13 -3.49 -13.27
CA GLN A 47 5.28 -3.62 -14.72
C GLN A 47 4.75 -4.95 -15.26
N LEU A 48 5.11 -6.05 -14.63
CA LEU A 48 4.69 -7.39 -15.08
C LEU A 48 3.19 -7.61 -14.91
N GLN A 49 2.65 -7.22 -13.77
CA GLN A 49 1.25 -7.50 -13.41
C GLN A 49 0.26 -6.53 -14.06
N SER A 50 0.66 -5.30 -14.38
CA SER A 50 -0.23 -4.33 -15.03
C SER A 50 -0.70 -4.78 -16.41
N LEU A 51 0.08 -5.61 -17.09
CA LEU A 51 -0.30 -6.24 -18.36
C LEU A 51 -1.45 -7.26 -18.21
N HIS A 52 -1.63 -7.80 -17.01
CA HIS A 52 -2.53 -8.91 -16.72
C HIS A 52 -3.68 -8.55 -15.78
N GLY A 53 -4.01 -7.28 -15.65
CA GLY A 53 -5.20 -6.87 -14.91
C GLY A 53 -4.96 -6.32 -13.50
N LEU A 54 -3.71 -6.22 -13.05
CA LEU A 54 -3.36 -5.44 -11.86
C LEU A 54 -3.66 -3.96 -12.13
N THR A 55 -4.48 -3.35 -11.27
CA THR A 55 -4.90 -1.95 -11.44
C THR A 55 -4.17 -1.01 -10.49
N ALA A 56 -3.88 -1.48 -9.28
CA ALA A 56 -3.14 -0.71 -8.29
C ALA A 56 -2.46 -1.61 -7.26
N TYR A 57 -1.53 -1.02 -6.54
CA TYR A 57 -0.81 -1.63 -5.43
C TYR A 57 -0.64 -0.60 -4.31
N LEU A 58 -0.98 -0.98 -3.10
CA LEU A 58 -0.92 -0.12 -1.92
C LEU A 58 -0.03 -0.79 -0.84
N PRO A 59 1.30 -0.76 -0.98
CA PRO A 59 2.21 -1.36 -0.02
C PRO A 59 2.35 -0.50 1.23
N THR A 60 2.53 -1.16 2.36
CA THR A 60 2.83 -0.54 3.64
C THR A 60 3.90 -1.35 4.35
N VAL A 61 5.05 -0.75 4.59
CA VAL A 61 6.17 -1.39 5.30
C VAL A 61 6.02 -1.12 6.79
N MET A 62 6.12 -2.19 7.58
CA MET A 62 6.01 -2.10 9.03
C MET A 62 7.27 -1.50 9.66
N PRO A 63 7.16 -0.88 10.84
CA PRO A 63 8.29 -0.42 11.63
C PRO A 63 9.28 -1.55 11.92
N LEU A 64 10.57 -1.23 12.02
CA LEU A 64 11.61 -2.23 12.28
C LEU A 64 11.54 -2.83 13.68
N ASP A 65 10.99 -2.09 14.63
CA ASP A 65 10.78 -2.46 16.03
C ASP A 65 9.40 -3.11 16.29
N LYS A 66 8.71 -3.51 15.21
CA LYS A 66 7.42 -4.21 15.31
C LYS A 66 7.55 -5.51 16.13
N PRO A 67 6.45 -5.98 16.76
CA PRO A 67 6.44 -7.27 17.45
C PRO A 67 6.81 -8.43 16.52
N SER A 68 7.40 -9.47 17.09
CA SER A 68 7.67 -10.72 16.39
C SER A 68 6.37 -11.32 15.84
N GLY A 69 6.43 -11.93 14.65
CA GLY A 69 5.27 -12.52 14.00
C GLY A 69 4.40 -11.54 13.19
N VAL A 70 4.63 -10.22 13.31
CA VAL A 70 4.00 -9.23 12.43
C VAL A 70 4.76 -9.18 11.10
N PRO A 71 4.08 -9.13 9.93
CA PRO A 71 4.74 -9.04 8.62
C PRO A 71 5.68 -7.83 8.52
N ASP A 72 6.69 -7.90 7.66
CA ASP A 72 7.58 -6.76 7.37
C ASP A 72 6.96 -5.81 6.34
N GLU A 73 6.09 -6.33 5.49
CA GLU A 73 5.29 -5.55 4.54
C GLU A 73 3.88 -6.12 4.47
N VAL A 74 2.90 -5.25 4.39
CA VAL A 74 1.51 -5.59 4.08
C VAL A 74 1.02 -4.75 2.92
N ALA A 75 0.13 -5.30 2.10
CA ALA A 75 -0.41 -4.53 1.00
C ALA A 75 -1.84 -4.91 0.67
N LEU A 76 -2.57 -3.95 0.10
CA LEU A 76 -3.72 -4.22 -0.74
C LEU A 76 -3.29 -4.21 -2.20
N VAL A 77 -3.64 -5.26 -2.91
CA VAL A 77 -3.32 -5.46 -4.31
C VAL A 77 -4.62 -5.56 -5.09
N PHE A 78 -4.83 -4.68 -6.05
CA PHE A 78 -6.10 -4.49 -6.72
C PHE A 78 -6.06 -5.03 -8.14
N TYR A 79 -6.94 -5.97 -8.44
CA TYR A 79 -7.16 -6.51 -9.78
C TYR A 79 -8.48 -6.01 -10.36
N ARG A 80 -8.64 -6.05 -11.67
CA ARG A 80 -9.93 -5.71 -12.30
C ARG A 80 -11.03 -6.67 -11.87
N THR A 81 -10.69 -7.95 -11.76
CA THR A 81 -11.57 -9.02 -11.28
C THR A 81 -10.71 -10.08 -10.62
N ARG A 82 -11.30 -10.96 -9.83
CA ARG A 82 -10.65 -12.14 -9.28
C ARG A 82 -10.08 -13.01 -10.39
N GLN A 83 -10.84 -13.25 -11.45
CA GLN A 83 -10.40 -14.06 -12.60
C GLN A 83 -9.14 -13.48 -13.27
N ALA A 84 -9.01 -12.14 -13.34
CA ALA A 84 -7.81 -11.53 -13.90
C ALA A 84 -6.54 -11.88 -13.11
N TYR A 85 -6.65 -12.07 -11.78
CA TYR A 85 -5.56 -12.59 -10.97
C TYR A 85 -5.25 -14.05 -11.31
N ASP A 86 -6.27 -14.91 -11.30
CA ASP A 86 -6.13 -16.34 -11.54
C ASP A 86 -5.51 -16.60 -12.94
N ASP A 87 -5.93 -15.84 -13.95
CA ASP A 87 -5.36 -15.88 -15.30
C ASP A 87 -3.89 -15.45 -15.33
N THR A 88 -3.53 -14.45 -14.52
CA THR A 88 -2.14 -13.95 -14.42
C THR A 88 -1.19 -15.03 -13.93
N GLU A 89 -1.57 -15.82 -12.95
CA GLU A 89 -0.76 -16.90 -12.38
C GLU A 89 -0.37 -17.95 -13.43
N LEU A 90 -1.19 -18.13 -14.47
CA LEU A 90 -0.95 -19.08 -15.54
C LEU A 90 0.03 -18.56 -16.61
N THR A 91 0.34 -17.28 -16.60
CA THR A 91 1.22 -16.65 -17.61
C THR A 91 2.70 -16.76 -17.24
N VAL A 92 3.59 -16.64 -18.23
CA VAL A 92 5.03 -16.57 -17.99
C VAL A 92 5.41 -15.36 -17.12
N PRO A 93 4.91 -14.14 -17.39
CA PRO A 93 5.18 -13.00 -16.52
C PRO A 93 4.66 -13.18 -15.08
N GLY A 94 3.48 -13.80 -14.90
CA GLY A 94 2.95 -14.09 -13.57
C GLY A 94 3.84 -15.04 -12.78
N ARG A 95 4.28 -16.14 -13.40
CA ARG A 95 5.22 -17.06 -12.75
C ARG A 95 6.58 -16.42 -12.45
N ALA A 96 7.07 -15.54 -13.34
CA ALA A 96 8.29 -14.77 -13.07
C ALA A 96 8.11 -13.81 -11.87
N CYS A 97 6.96 -13.18 -11.77
CA CYS A 97 6.61 -12.34 -10.62
C CYS A 97 6.55 -13.17 -9.32
N SER A 98 5.90 -14.32 -9.34
CA SER A 98 5.87 -15.23 -8.19
C SER A 98 7.28 -15.66 -7.75
N SER A 99 8.16 -15.98 -8.70
CA SER A 99 9.55 -16.31 -8.40
C SER A 99 10.34 -15.13 -7.81
N LEU A 100 10.01 -13.91 -8.18
CA LEU A 100 10.64 -12.71 -7.64
C LEU A 100 10.38 -12.53 -6.13
N HIS A 101 9.23 -13.02 -5.64
CA HIS A 101 8.91 -12.93 -4.21
C HIS A 101 9.98 -13.62 -3.34
N SER A 102 10.50 -14.75 -3.76
CA SER A 102 11.52 -15.50 -3.02
C SER A 102 12.88 -14.80 -2.92
N THR A 103 13.10 -13.74 -3.68
CA THR A 103 14.32 -12.90 -3.58
C THR A 103 14.25 -11.83 -2.48
N VAL A 104 13.05 -11.55 -2.00
CA VAL A 104 12.80 -10.47 -1.02
C VAL A 104 12.15 -11.01 0.24
N PHE A 105 11.27 -12.00 0.09
CA PHE A 105 10.48 -12.56 1.19
C PHE A 105 10.92 -13.98 1.53
N GLY A 106 10.76 -14.35 2.80
CA GLY A 106 11.08 -15.69 3.30
C GLY A 106 10.07 -16.75 2.83
N VAL A 107 10.44 -18.01 2.98
CA VAL A 107 9.61 -19.17 2.67
C VAL A 107 9.08 -19.79 3.97
N PRO A 108 7.80 -20.11 4.07
CA PRO A 108 6.79 -19.87 3.06
C PRO A 108 6.51 -18.38 2.93
N PRO A 109 6.45 -17.85 1.70
CA PRO A 109 5.93 -16.50 1.52
C PRO A 109 4.57 -16.47 2.17
N SER A 110 4.25 -15.39 2.87
CA SER A 110 2.91 -15.24 3.38
C SER A 110 1.94 -15.32 2.20
N GLU A 111 1.03 -16.25 2.24
CA GLU A 111 0.06 -16.38 1.18
C GLU A 111 -0.82 -15.13 1.17
N GLY A 112 -0.76 -14.40 0.06
CA GLY A 112 -1.73 -13.37 -0.19
C GLY A 112 -3.09 -14.02 -0.40
N SER A 113 -4.11 -13.53 0.29
CA SER A 113 -5.44 -14.07 0.20
C SER A 113 -6.46 -13.01 -0.18
N PHE A 114 -7.51 -13.43 -0.84
CA PHE A 114 -8.64 -12.57 -1.16
C PHE A 114 -9.63 -12.58 -0.01
N PRO A 115 -10.15 -11.40 0.38
CA PRO A 115 -11.13 -11.34 1.44
C PRO A 115 -12.43 -12.01 1.04
N SER A 116 -13.07 -12.67 2.02
CA SER A 116 -14.43 -13.13 1.94
C SER A 116 -15.40 -12.16 2.61
N ALA A 117 -16.69 -12.34 2.40
CA ALA A 117 -17.69 -11.61 3.16
C ALA A 117 -17.61 -11.99 4.65
N LEU A 118 -17.91 -11.02 5.51
CA LEU A 118 -18.03 -11.27 6.93
C LEU A 118 -19.22 -12.19 7.20
N GLY A 119 -18.94 -13.36 7.78
CA GLY A 119 -19.96 -14.33 8.18
C GLY A 119 -20.49 -14.12 9.61
N GLU A 120 -20.66 -15.22 10.33
CA GLU A 120 -21.15 -15.23 11.72
C GLU A 120 -20.02 -15.08 12.75
N SER A 121 -18.77 -15.27 12.34
CA SER A 121 -17.58 -15.13 13.19
C SER A 121 -16.37 -14.77 12.35
N LEU A 122 -15.32 -14.21 12.98
CA LEU A 122 -14.00 -14.07 12.39
C LEU A 122 -13.18 -15.34 12.61
N LYS A 123 -12.54 -15.82 11.55
CA LYS A 123 -11.53 -16.87 11.61
C LYS A 123 -10.15 -16.21 11.56
N PHE A 124 -9.20 -16.77 12.29
CA PHE A 124 -7.80 -16.34 12.20
C PHE A 124 -7.24 -16.62 10.81
N ASP A 125 -6.27 -15.83 10.40
CA ASP A 125 -5.56 -15.92 9.13
C ASP A 125 -6.44 -15.79 7.86
N THR A 126 -7.65 -15.27 8.03
CA THR A 126 -8.60 -15.04 6.95
C THR A 126 -8.90 -13.55 6.82
N PRO A 127 -8.72 -12.93 5.64
CA PRO A 127 -9.15 -11.57 5.42
C PRO A 127 -10.65 -11.50 5.08
N TYR A 128 -11.26 -10.38 5.45
CA TYR A 128 -12.68 -10.09 5.22
C TYR A 128 -12.86 -8.71 4.62
N TYR A 129 -13.73 -8.60 3.61
CA TYR A 129 -14.28 -7.30 3.24
C TYR A 129 -15.55 -7.04 4.06
N LEU A 130 -15.70 -5.80 4.52
CA LEU A 130 -16.86 -5.46 5.36
C LEU A 130 -18.04 -4.93 4.56
N PHE A 131 -17.82 -4.45 3.34
CA PHE A 131 -18.87 -3.94 2.45
C PHE A 131 -18.80 -4.64 1.11
N ALA A 132 -19.96 -5.06 0.59
CA ALA A 132 -20.06 -5.76 -0.70
C ALA A 132 -19.99 -4.81 -1.91
N ASP A 133 -20.00 -3.49 -1.69
CA ASP A 133 -19.97 -2.51 -2.76
C ASP A 133 -18.60 -2.45 -3.43
N GLN A 134 -18.62 -2.13 -4.72
CA GLN A 134 -17.39 -1.80 -5.42
C GLN A 134 -16.90 -0.42 -5.01
N ALA A 135 -15.65 -0.34 -4.58
CA ALA A 135 -15.00 0.91 -4.19
C ALA A 135 -14.00 1.38 -5.25
N ASP A 136 -13.88 2.69 -5.42
CA ASP A 136 -12.85 3.30 -6.25
C ASP A 136 -11.57 3.53 -5.41
N TRP A 137 -10.80 2.48 -5.22
CA TRP A 137 -9.54 2.55 -4.47
C TRP A 137 -8.46 3.42 -5.13
N MET A 138 -8.69 3.86 -6.36
CA MET A 138 -7.73 4.67 -7.14
C MET A 138 -7.85 6.16 -6.86
N THR A 139 -9.01 6.58 -6.37
CA THR A 139 -9.28 7.94 -5.92
C THR A 139 -9.48 7.94 -4.40
N GLY A 140 -9.78 9.07 -3.82
CA GLY A 140 -10.08 9.11 -2.40
C GLY A 140 -8.85 8.93 -1.49
N PHE A 141 -9.08 8.32 -0.34
CA PHE A 141 -8.15 8.32 0.76
C PHE A 141 -8.23 7.01 1.55
N THR A 142 -7.14 6.28 1.64
CA THR A 142 -7.08 5.00 2.37
C THR A 142 -6.26 5.17 3.64
N GLN A 143 -6.82 4.71 4.75
CA GLN A 143 -6.11 4.56 6.01
C GLN A 143 -5.80 3.08 6.24
N VAL A 144 -4.61 2.80 6.76
CA VAL A 144 -4.22 1.47 7.20
C VAL A 144 -3.87 1.51 8.68
N PHE A 145 -4.31 0.51 9.38
CA PHE A 145 -4.02 0.28 10.77
C PHE A 145 -3.45 -1.13 10.95
N ALA A 146 -2.38 -1.24 11.70
CA ALA A 146 -1.87 -2.50 12.21
C ALA A 146 -1.78 -2.41 13.73
N GLY A 147 -2.33 -3.38 14.42
CA GLY A 147 -2.33 -3.40 15.87
C GLY A 147 -2.03 -4.78 16.43
N ALA A 148 -1.30 -4.83 17.55
CA ALA A 148 -1.07 -6.05 18.30
C ALA A 148 -2.25 -6.32 19.25
N ARG A 149 -2.52 -7.59 19.49
CA ARG A 149 -3.42 -8.01 20.57
C ARG A 149 -2.84 -7.53 21.92
N PRO A 150 -3.65 -6.87 22.76
CA PRO A 150 -3.20 -6.49 24.10
C PRO A 150 -2.79 -7.73 24.93
N ALA A 151 -1.67 -7.64 25.64
CA ALA A 151 -1.11 -8.79 26.38
C ALA A 151 -2.07 -9.44 27.40
N LYS A 152 -3.03 -8.69 27.92
CA LYS A 152 -4.02 -9.19 28.90
C LYS A 152 -5.31 -9.71 28.23
N MET A 153 -5.44 -9.64 26.93
CA MET A 153 -6.61 -10.06 26.18
C MET A 153 -6.38 -11.45 25.59
N THR A 154 -7.33 -12.35 25.71
CA THR A 154 -7.24 -13.64 25.02
C THR A 154 -7.43 -13.48 23.52
N ALA A 155 -6.97 -14.43 22.71
CA ALA A 155 -7.17 -14.40 21.27
C ALA A 155 -8.66 -14.43 20.91
N LEU A 156 -9.48 -15.16 21.67
CA LEU A 156 -10.93 -15.22 21.44
C LEU A 156 -11.63 -13.90 21.78
N ASP A 157 -11.26 -13.25 22.89
CA ASP A 157 -11.82 -11.93 23.25
C ASP A 157 -11.41 -10.87 22.21
N PHE A 158 -10.18 -10.97 21.72
CA PHE A 158 -9.68 -10.09 20.64
C PHE A 158 -10.49 -10.29 19.36
N ALA A 159 -10.68 -11.52 18.92
CA ALA A 159 -11.50 -11.84 17.76
C ALA A 159 -12.96 -11.41 17.93
N SER A 160 -13.56 -11.67 19.10
CA SER A 160 -14.93 -11.27 19.40
C SER A 160 -15.10 -9.75 19.40
N GLY A 161 -14.17 -9.02 19.99
CA GLY A 161 -14.18 -7.54 19.95
C GLY A 161 -14.07 -6.99 18.54
N LEU A 162 -13.21 -7.56 17.70
CA LEU A 162 -13.06 -7.15 16.30
C LEU A 162 -14.27 -7.53 15.45
N PHE A 163 -14.89 -8.68 15.74
CA PHE A 163 -16.14 -9.08 15.10
C PHE A 163 -17.27 -8.08 15.38
N ASN A 164 -17.47 -7.73 16.66
CA ASN A 164 -18.46 -6.73 17.05
C ASN A 164 -18.18 -5.37 16.37
N PHE A 165 -16.92 -4.91 16.39
CA PHE A 165 -16.51 -3.72 15.66
C PHE A 165 -16.90 -3.78 14.16
N ALA A 166 -16.63 -4.91 13.50
CA ALA A 166 -16.95 -5.07 12.10
C ALA A 166 -18.48 -5.07 11.84
N LYS A 167 -19.25 -5.68 12.74
CA LYS A 167 -20.73 -5.68 12.66
C LYS A 167 -21.32 -4.29 12.90
N ASP A 168 -20.83 -3.58 13.90
CA ASP A 168 -21.25 -2.21 14.18
C ASP A 168 -20.97 -1.30 12.96
N LEU A 169 -19.79 -1.44 12.35
CA LEU A 169 -19.42 -0.69 11.16
C LEU A 169 -20.28 -1.02 9.94
N GLN A 170 -20.75 -2.28 9.81
CA GLN A 170 -21.69 -2.67 8.76
C GLN A 170 -23.09 -2.09 8.99
N GLN A 171 -23.53 -1.99 10.25
CA GLN A 171 -24.85 -1.45 10.63
C GLN A 171 -24.89 0.07 10.56
N ASP A 172 -23.83 0.73 11.03
CA ASP A 172 -23.73 2.20 11.06
C ASP A 172 -22.48 2.65 10.28
N ARG A 173 -22.57 2.48 8.96
CA ARG A 173 -21.49 2.85 8.04
C ARG A 173 -21.33 4.35 7.97
N PRO A 174 -20.17 4.91 8.37
CA PRO A 174 -19.91 6.33 8.28
C PRO A 174 -20.04 6.87 6.86
N LYS A 175 -20.63 8.05 6.72
CA LYS A 175 -20.79 8.70 5.41
C LYS A 175 -19.41 8.91 4.75
N GLY A 176 -19.26 8.41 3.53
CA GLY A 176 -18.05 8.53 2.74
C GLY A 176 -17.03 7.40 2.97
N LEU A 177 -17.28 6.46 3.86
CA LEU A 177 -16.52 5.21 3.93
C LEU A 177 -17.02 4.27 2.82
N GLU A 178 -16.20 3.99 1.81
CA GLU A 178 -16.59 3.19 0.64
C GLU A 178 -16.13 1.74 0.73
N GLY A 179 -15.00 1.49 1.36
CA GLY A 179 -14.43 0.16 1.48
C GLY A 179 -13.77 -0.06 2.83
N ALA A 180 -13.81 -1.29 3.33
CA ALA A 180 -13.05 -1.69 4.49
C ALA A 180 -12.65 -3.17 4.36
N VAL A 181 -11.38 -3.45 4.71
CA VAL A 181 -10.80 -4.79 4.72
C VAL A 181 -10.17 -5.05 6.08
N LEU A 182 -10.50 -6.20 6.67
CA LEU A 182 -9.99 -6.64 7.96
C LEU A 182 -9.27 -7.98 7.79
N HIS A 183 -8.09 -8.12 8.38
CA HIS A 183 -7.37 -9.38 8.49
C HIS A 183 -6.91 -9.56 9.92
N LEU A 184 -7.22 -10.71 10.50
CA LEU A 184 -6.98 -11.04 11.91
C LEU A 184 -6.10 -12.28 12.01
N THR A 185 -5.10 -12.22 12.89
CA THR A 185 -4.41 -13.40 13.44
C THR A 185 -4.65 -13.48 14.94
N GLU A 186 -4.13 -14.50 15.61
CA GLU A 186 -4.23 -14.60 17.07
C GLU A 186 -3.54 -13.42 17.79
N ASP A 187 -2.49 -12.85 17.22
CA ASP A 187 -1.62 -11.89 17.89
C ASP A 187 -1.71 -10.46 17.35
N TRP A 188 -2.27 -10.27 16.17
CA TRP A 188 -2.35 -8.95 15.54
C TRP A 188 -3.50 -8.83 14.54
N VAL A 189 -3.85 -7.58 14.20
CA VAL A 189 -4.87 -7.22 13.22
C VAL A 189 -4.31 -6.24 12.21
N LEU A 190 -4.75 -6.39 10.97
CA LEU A 190 -4.61 -5.40 9.90
C LEU A 190 -5.99 -4.92 9.52
N TYR A 191 -6.14 -3.61 9.34
CA TYR A 191 -7.40 -3.01 8.97
C TYR A 191 -7.19 -1.84 8.03
N TRP A 192 -7.89 -1.83 6.92
CA TRP A 192 -7.90 -0.76 5.93
C TRP A 192 -9.29 -0.15 5.83
N GLU A 193 -9.33 1.18 5.79
CA GLU A 193 -10.53 1.97 5.49
C GLU A 193 -10.28 2.78 4.23
N HIS A 194 -11.21 2.75 3.29
CA HIS A 194 -11.19 3.58 2.11
C HIS A 194 -12.32 4.59 2.11
N TRP A 195 -11.97 5.86 1.99
CA TRP A 195 -12.87 7.00 2.09
C TRP A 195 -12.93 7.77 0.77
N THR A 196 -14.10 8.33 0.42
CA THR A 196 -14.27 9.18 -0.77
C THR A 196 -13.25 10.32 -0.82
N ASN A 197 -12.89 10.88 0.33
CA ASN A 197 -11.88 11.93 0.44
C ASN A 197 -11.41 12.04 1.90
N GLN A 198 -10.32 12.80 2.10
CA GLN A 198 -9.72 12.99 3.42
C GLN A 198 -10.65 13.68 4.42
N ARG A 199 -11.58 14.53 3.97
CA ARG A 199 -12.53 15.23 4.86
C ARG A 199 -13.61 14.28 5.39
N ALA A 200 -13.96 13.27 4.62
CA ALA A 200 -14.92 12.25 5.03
C ALA A 200 -14.31 11.30 6.07
N SER A 201 -12.98 11.08 6.04
CA SER A 201 -12.31 10.31 7.09
C SER A 201 -12.48 11.01 8.44
N LEU A 202 -12.50 10.22 9.51
CA LEU A 202 -12.66 10.73 10.88
C LEU A 202 -11.42 11.52 11.37
N GLY A 203 -10.96 12.51 10.56
CA GLY A 203 -9.82 13.36 10.90
C GLY A 203 -8.49 12.59 11.02
N GLY A 204 -8.30 11.55 10.21
CA GLY A 204 -7.14 10.66 10.28
C GLY A 204 -7.26 9.62 11.40
N ARG A 205 -8.40 9.51 12.05
CA ARG A 205 -8.66 8.50 13.08
C ARG A 205 -9.36 7.32 12.45
N ILE A 206 -8.83 6.14 12.66
CA ILE A 206 -9.57 4.90 12.45
C ILE A 206 -10.63 4.81 13.54
N ALA A 207 -11.87 4.48 13.15
CA ALA A 207 -12.96 4.30 14.08
C ALA A 207 -12.56 3.30 15.18
N ALA A 208 -13.18 3.21 16.26
CA ALA A 208 -13.06 2.37 17.46
C ALA A 208 -11.95 1.28 17.59
N LEU A 209 -11.28 0.88 16.50
CA LEU A 209 -10.27 -0.19 16.50
C LEU A 209 -9.10 0.01 17.49
N PRO A 210 -8.56 1.24 17.67
CA PRO A 210 -7.49 1.49 18.64
C PRO A 210 -7.85 1.14 20.08
N LYS A 211 -9.13 1.05 20.41
CA LYS A 211 -9.58 0.63 21.75
C LYS A 211 -9.43 -0.87 21.97
N LEU A 212 -9.39 -1.66 20.88
CA LEU A 212 -9.30 -3.11 20.90
C LEU A 212 -7.88 -3.63 20.75
N ALA A 213 -6.98 -2.83 20.16
CA ALA A 213 -5.62 -3.25 19.84
C ALA A 213 -4.58 -2.22 20.27
N ALA A 214 -3.41 -2.69 20.69
CA ALA A 214 -2.24 -1.83 20.86
C ALA A 214 -1.72 -1.44 19.47
N GLN A 215 -1.69 -0.15 19.19
CA GLN A 215 -1.31 0.36 17.88
C GLN A 215 0.17 0.08 17.56
N ILE A 216 0.44 -0.53 16.41
CA ILE A 216 1.77 -0.68 15.84
C ILE A 216 1.98 0.40 14.78
N LEU A 217 1.00 0.62 13.93
CA LEU A 217 1.07 1.47 12.77
C LEU A 217 -0.29 2.11 12.49
N SER A 218 -0.28 3.38 12.12
CA SER A 218 -1.42 4.03 11.46
C SER A 218 -0.89 4.94 10.37
N GLN A 219 -1.33 4.71 9.14
CA GLN A 219 -0.88 5.46 7.97
C GLN A 219 -2.01 5.80 7.02
N CYS A 220 -1.76 6.81 6.21
CA CYS A 220 -2.69 7.29 5.21
C CYS A 220 -2.05 7.23 3.82
N HIS A 221 -2.78 6.71 2.86
CA HIS A 221 -2.31 6.53 1.50
C HIS A 221 -3.30 7.06 0.47
N ARG A 222 -2.74 7.40 -0.69
CA ARG A 222 -3.49 7.42 -1.94
C ARG A 222 -2.98 6.28 -2.79
N ALA A 223 -3.86 5.42 -3.24
CA ALA A 223 -3.53 4.45 -4.26
C ALA A 223 -3.13 5.18 -5.54
N MET A 224 -2.06 4.72 -6.16
CA MET A 224 -1.62 5.26 -7.44
C MET A 224 -1.87 4.23 -8.53
N PRO A 225 -2.48 4.63 -9.66
CA PRO A 225 -2.64 3.75 -10.80
C PRO A 225 -1.27 3.25 -11.24
N LEU A 226 -1.13 1.95 -11.38
CA LEU A 226 0.05 1.37 -11.98
C LEU A 226 0.03 1.65 -13.47
N SER A 227 1.10 2.26 -13.99
CA SER A 227 1.27 2.50 -15.41
C SER A 227 2.50 1.73 -15.88
N MET A 228 2.47 1.29 -17.15
CA MET A 228 3.63 0.63 -17.79
C MET A 228 4.89 1.53 -17.87
N LYS A 229 4.75 2.83 -17.56
CA LYS A 229 5.85 3.78 -17.49
C LYS A 229 6.47 3.90 -16.10
N LEU A 230 5.98 3.14 -15.13
CA LEU A 230 6.57 3.11 -13.79
C LEU A 230 7.94 2.43 -13.88
N THR A 231 8.98 3.16 -13.51
CA THR A 231 10.36 2.66 -13.49
C THR A 231 10.87 2.56 -12.06
N ALA A 232 11.97 1.85 -11.83
CA ALA A 232 12.63 1.80 -10.53
C ALA A 232 13.01 3.19 -9.97
N ARG A 233 13.13 4.21 -10.83
CA ARG A 233 13.38 5.61 -10.44
C ARG A 233 12.13 6.28 -9.85
N ASP A 234 10.94 5.78 -10.17
CA ASP A 234 9.68 6.35 -9.73
C ASP A 234 9.23 5.75 -8.40
N ALA A 235 9.85 4.66 -7.97
CA ALA A 235 9.64 4.05 -6.67
C ALA A 235 10.64 4.59 -5.65
N GLY A 236 10.15 5.29 -4.65
CA GLY A 236 10.97 5.83 -3.56
C GLY A 236 10.64 5.18 -2.23
N VAL A 237 11.66 4.76 -1.48
CA VAL A 237 11.52 4.36 -0.09
C VAL A 237 11.99 5.52 0.78
N THR A 238 11.07 6.11 1.52
CA THR A 238 11.42 7.16 2.48
C THR A 238 11.47 6.55 3.88
N VAL A 239 12.67 6.53 4.45
CA VAL A 239 12.90 6.13 5.84
C VAL A 239 13.00 7.41 6.66
N LYS A 240 12.05 7.63 7.57
CA LYS A 240 12.22 8.60 8.66
C LYS A 240 12.43 7.80 9.94
N GLY A 241 13.48 8.14 10.68
CA GLY A 241 13.90 7.37 11.85
C GLY A 241 12.77 7.07 12.82
N GLY A 242 12.57 5.78 13.15
CA GLY A 242 11.56 5.30 14.07
C GLY A 242 10.11 5.34 13.58
N GLU A 243 9.84 5.85 12.38
CA GLU A 243 8.52 5.89 11.75
C GLU A 243 8.37 4.79 10.71
N SER A 244 7.14 4.36 10.51
CA SER A 244 6.78 3.40 9.47
C SER A 244 7.20 3.89 8.08
N LEU A 245 7.69 2.97 7.28
CA LEU A 245 8.20 3.23 5.95
C LEU A 245 7.07 3.24 4.94
N ASN A 246 6.94 4.36 4.24
CA ASN A 246 6.04 4.49 3.10
C ASN A 246 6.83 4.33 1.81
N ILE A 247 6.45 3.36 1.01
CA ILE A 247 6.91 3.27 -0.37
C ILE A 247 5.99 4.17 -1.18
N ARG A 248 6.51 5.28 -1.66
CA ARG A 248 5.77 6.18 -2.54
C ARG A 248 6.23 5.95 -3.97
N PHE A 249 5.29 5.65 -4.83
CA PHE A 249 5.50 5.80 -6.27
C PHE A 249 5.46 7.29 -6.58
N THR A 250 6.61 7.92 -6.72
CA THR A 250 6.65 9.30 -7.22
C THR A 250 6.46 9.25 -8.73
N ARG A 251 5.37 9.80 -9.25
CA ARG A 251 5.33 10.18 -10.66
C ARG A 251 6.57 11.04 -10.89
N GLY A 252 7.43 10.63 -11.78
CA GLY A 252 8.56 11.43 -12.22
C GLY A 252 8.06 12.75 -12.75
N GLY A 253 7.81 13.70 -11.87
CA GLY A 253 7.70 15.09 -12.18
C GLY A 253 9.10 15.49 -12.61
N GLY A 254 9.38 15.37 -13.92
CA GLY A 254 10.60 15.86 -14.49
C GLY A 254 10.74 17.30 -14.02
N LYS A 255 11.61 17.54 -13.06
CA LYS A 255 12.11 18.89 -12.83
C LYS A 255 12.69 19.29 -14.17
N LYS A 256 12.01 20.20 -14.87
CA LYS A 256 12.62 20.91 -15.99
C LYS A 256 13.99 21.31 -15.50
N PRO A 257 15.09 20.94 -16.22
CA PRO A 257 16.40 21.38 -15.84
C PRO A 257 16.31 22.90 -15.73
N ALA A 258 16.71 23.43 -14.59
CA ALA A 258 16.76 24.86 -14.37
C ALA A 258 17.57 25.41 -15.52
N ALA A 259 16.95 26.26 -16.36
CA ALA A 259 17.58 26.89 -17.47
C ALA A 259 18.86 27.55 -16.94
N ALA A 260 19.99 27.08 -17.44
CA ALA A 260 21.28 27.59 -17.07
C ALA A 260 21.23 29.12 -17.28
N ARG A 261 21.24 29.88 -16.19
CA ARG A 261 21.36 31.31 -16.19
C ARG A 261 22.68 31.59 -16.90
N ARG A 262 22.60 31.95 -18.20
CA ARG A 262 23.71 32.52 -18.95
C ARG A 262 24.20 33.73 -18.16
N GLY A 263 25.35 33.57 -17.52
CA GLY A 263 26.04 34.64 -16.84
C GLY A 263 26.29 35.76 -17.82
N ARG A 264 25.66 36.90 -17.57
CA ARG A 264 25.92 38.17 -18.24
C ARG A 264 27.37 38.57 -17.88
N ARG A 265 28.30 38.34 -18.79
CA ARG A 265 29.64 38.92 -18.69
C ARG A 265 29.48 40.43 -18.64
N THR A 266 29.71 41.02 -17.49
CA THR A 266 29.97 42.46 -17.38
C THR A 266 31.37 42.71 -17.83
N SER A 267 31.51 43.34 -19.00
CA SER A 267 32.75 43.93 -19.48
C SER A 267 33.13 45.10 -18.57
N SER A 268 34.23 44.98 -17.85
CA SER A 268 34.89 46.11 -17.17
C SER A 268 35.46 47.06 -18.19
N PRO A 269 35.31 48.38 -18.01
CA PRO A 269 36.02 49.38 -18.84
C PRO A 269 37.45 49.55 -18.35
N ALA A 270 38.35 49.54 -19.33
CA ALA A 270 39.77 49.80 -19.14
C ALA A 270 40.05 51.24 -18.60
N ALA A 271 40.76 51.25 -17.47
CA ALA A 271 41.25 52.49 -16.90
C ALA A 271 42.40 53.06 -17.79
N ALA A 272 42.19 54.21 -18.35
CA ALA A 272 43.21 54.99 -19.08
C ALA A 272 44.28 55.51 -18.10
N ARG A 273 45.51 55.11 -18.32
CA ARG A 273 46.70 55.60 -17.63
C ARG A 273 47.13 56.91 -18.26
N LYS A 274 46.96 58.04 -17.59
CA LYS A 274 47.64 59.32 -17.95
C LYS A 274 49.05 59.32 -17.35
N ARG A 275 50.05 59.49 -18.21
CA ARG A 275 51.41 59.85 -17.81
C ARG A 275 51.45 61.34 -17.52
N ARG A 276 52.06 61.68 -16.45
CA ARG A 276 53.16 62.71 -16.29
C ARG A 276 54.04 62.23 -15.14
#